data_080a4a4742aab12f10325722ae00c0a0
#
_entry.id   080a4a4742aab12f10325722ae00c0a0
#
_cell.length_a   1.000
_cell.length_b   1.000
_cell.length_c   1.000
_cell.angle_alpha   90.00
_cell.angle_beta   90.00
_cell.angle_gamma   90.00
#
_symmetry.space_group_name_H-M   'P 1'
#
loop_
_entity.id
_entity.type
_entity.pdbx_description
1 polymer ?
#
loop_
_entity_poly.entity_id
_entity_poly.type
_entity_poly.pdbx_seq_one_letter_code
_entity_poly.pdbx_strand_id
1 'polypeptide(L)'
;MICSFQLIVVFCNVIFKRGVDKMHLAIAGNIGSGKTTLTTLLSKHYKFEPHYEDVEDNPYISDFYEDMQRWSFNLQIYFLNARYNTLLQLQKNKKNIIQDRTIYEDAHIFAPNLHSMGLMSTRDFETYQKIFESISQTVKPPDLLVYLRASIPHLVNNIQKRGRDYEDSIRLDYLRRLNERYEGWISSYKPKHLIIEVDNLNFAENSEHLGAIISKIEAEVNGLF
;
A
#
# COMPACT_ATOMS: atom_id res chain seq x y z
N MET A 1 -7.70 -37.76 -3.78
CA MET A 1 -7.78 -36.30 -3.96
C MET A 1 -7.59 -35.49 -2.66
N ILE A 2 -7.00 -36.05 -1.61
CA ILE A 2 -6.79 -35.41 -0.29
C ILE A 2 -5.28 -35.08 -0.06
N CYS A 3 -4.40 -35.59 -0.90
CA CYS A 3 -2.94 -35.50 -0.70
C CYS A 3 -2.32 -34.15 -1.13
N SER A 4 -3.00 -33.39 -2.02
CA SER A 4 -2.44 -32.13 -2.56
C SER A 4 -2.57 -30.94 -1.60
N PHE A 5 -3.56 -30.93 -0.74
CA PHE A 5 -3.78 -29.80 0.20
C PHE A 5 -2.81 -29.82 1.39
N GLN A 6 -2.40 -30.99 1.85
CA GLN A 6 -1.43 -31.09 2.95
C GLN A 6 0.00 -30.75 2.52
N LEU A 7 0.37 -31.02 1.27
CA LEU A 7 1.69 -30.63 0.75
C LEU A 7 1.86 -29.12 0.65
N ILE A 8 0.83 -28.38 0.22
CA ILE A 8 0.88 -26.92 0.10
C ILE A 8 1.01 -26.26 1.47
N VAL A 9 0.32 -26.75 2.49
CA VAL A 9 0.41 -26.21 3.87
C VAL A 9 1.79 -26.50 4.51
N VAL A 10 2.41 -27.63 4.17
CA VAL A 10 3.77 -27.98 4.66
C VAL A 10 4.83 -27.14 3.96
N PHE A 11 4.71 -26.84 2.66
CA PHE A 11 5.63 -25.98 1.93
C PHE A 11 5.58 -24.53 2.44
N CYS A 12 4.40 -23.97 2.69
CA CYS A 12 4.25 -22.62 3.22
C CYS A 12 4.94 -22.45 4.59
N ASN A 13 4.92 -23.48 5.45
CA ASN A 13 5.61 -23.47 6.75
C ASN A 13 7.14 -23.68 6.64
N VAL A 14 7.65 -24.20 5.55
CA VAL A 14 9.10 -24.46 5.35
C VAL A 14 9.80 -23.24 4.78
N ILE A 15 9.14 -22.45 3.94
CA ILE A 15 9.73 -21.30 3.26
C ILE A 15 10.04 -20.17 4.26
N PHE A 16 9.18 -19.94 5.25
CA PHE A 16 9.42 -18.92 6.29
C PHE A 16 10.10 -19.44 7.57
N LYS A 17 10.49 -20.73 7.63
CA LYS A 17 11.17 -21.35 8.78
C LYS A 17 12.70 -21.21 8.77
N ARG A 18 13.32 -20.69 7.73
CA ARG A 18 14.77 -20.43 7.74
C ARG A 18 15.04 -19.08 8.39
N GLY A 19 15.05 -19.03 9.74
CA GLY A 19 15.81 -18.07 10.54
C GLY A 19 15.83 -16.60 10.08
N VAL A 20 14.82 -16.16 9.34
CA VAL A 20 14.68 -14.78 8.91
C VAL A 20 14.03 -14.04 10.07
N ASP A 21 14.71 -13.02 10.54
CA ASP A 21 14.12 -11.98 11.35
C ASP A 21 12.78 -11.55 10.71
N LYS A 22 11.80 -11.24 11.55
CA LYS A 22 10.49 -10.70 11.23
C LYS A 22 10.38 -10.10 9.81
N MET A 23 9.43 -10.62 9.01
CA MET A 23 9.16 -10.10 7.65
C MET A 23 8.12 -8.99 7.66
N HIS A 24 8.44 -7.90 6.99
CA HIS A 24 7.55 -6.78 6.68
C HIS A 24 7.25 -6.75 5.17
N LEU A 25 6.06 -7.23 4.81
CA LEU A 25 5.51 -7.13 3.46
C LEU A 25 4.61 -5.89 3.38
N ALA A 26 4.78 -5.05 2.38
CA ALA A 26 3.91 -3.88 2.16
C ALA A 26 3.25 -3.93 0.78
N ILE A 27 1.98 -3.54 0.73
CA ILE A 27 1.19 -3.47 -0.49
C ILE A 27 0.99 -2.00 -0.86
N ALA A 28 1.54 -1.61 -2.00
CA ALA A 28 1.44 -0.26 -2.53
C ALA A 28 0.55 -0.21 -3.78
N GLY A 29 0.01 0.96 -4.09
CA GLY A 29 -0.79 1.19 -5.29
C GLY A 29 -1.81 2.30 -5.14
N ASN A 30 -2.34 2.76 -6.27
CA ASN A 30 -3.28 3.88 -6.31
C ASN A 30 -4.62 3.56 -5.62
N ILE A 31 -5.46 4.57 -5.42
CA ILE A 31 -6.83 4.42 -4.92
C ILE A 31 -7.59 3.48 -5.87
N GLY A 32 -8.26 2.46 -5.33
CA GLY A 32 -8.99 1.47 -6.14
C GLY A 32 -8.15 0.30 -6.71
N SER A 33 -6.83 0.23 -6.45
CA SER A 33 -5.99 -0.86 -6.99
C SER A 33 -6.17 -2.24 -6.32
N GLY A 34 -6.95 -2.33 -5.24
CA GLY A 34 -7.22 -3.60 -4.54
C GLY A 34 -6.27 -3.93 -3.38
N LYS A 35 -5.47 -2.97 -2.90
CA LYS A 35 -4.52 -3.15 -1.79
C LYS A 35 -5.12 -3.83 -0.57
N THR A 36 -6.20 -3.29 -0.03
CA THR A 36 -6.85 -3.80 1.19
C THR A 36 -7.34 -5.23 1.03
N THR A 37 -7.91 -5.54 -0.14
CA THR A 37 -8.34 -6.89 -0.49
C THR A 37 -7.15 -7.85 -0.51
N LEU A 38 -6.07 -7.48 -1.21
CA LEU A 38 -4.88 -8.33 -1.28
C LEU A 38 -4.21 -8.48 0.08
N THR A 39 -4.10 -7.41 0.88
CA THR A 39 -3.59 -7.45 2.26
C THR A 39 -4.37 -8.46 3.10
N THR A 40 -5.72 -8.45 3.01
CA THR A 40 -6.59 -9.39 3.73
C THR A 40 -6.37 -10.83 3.29
N LEU A 41 -6.27 -11.08 1.99
CA LEU A 41 -6.08 -12.43 1.44
C LEU A 41 -4.71 -13.01 1.79
N LEU A 42 -3.65 -12.20 1.62
CA LEU A 42 -2.29 -12.62 1.95
C LEU A 42 -2.08 -12.80 3.46
N SER A 43 -2.71 -11.96 4.30
CA SER A 43 -2.63 -12.11 5.76
C SER A 43 -3.20 -13.46 6.22
N LYS A 44 -4.33 -13.88 5.64
CA LYS A 44 -4.93 -15.20 5.90
C LYS A 44 -4.04 -16.34 5.40
N HIS A 45 -3.48 -16.19 4.19
CA HIS A 45 -2.63 -17.21 3.57
C HIS A 45 -1.33 -17.44 4.35
N TYR A 46 -0.59 -16.37 4.64
CA TYR A 46 0.70 -16.42 5.34
C TYR A 46 0.59 -16.44 6.86
N LYS A 47 -0.60 -16.19 7.42
CA LYS A 47 -0.84 -15.99 8.86
C LYS A 47 -0.02 -14.82 9.41
N PHE A 48 0.15 -13.77 8.61
CA PHE A 48 0.79 -12.52 8.99
C PHE A 48 -0.23 -11.59 9.62
N GLU A 49 0.22 -10.71 10.51
CA GLU A 49 -0.62 -9.67 11.10
C GLU A 49 -0.88 -8.55 10.09
N PRO A 50 -2.16 -8.28 9.72
CA PRO A 50 -2.47 -7.21 8.78
C PRO A 50 -2.49 -5.86 9.49
N HIS A 51 -1.95 -4.84 8.83
CA HIS A 51 -2.05 -3.44 9.22
C HIS A 51 -2.71 -2.67 8.09
N TYR A 52 -3.97 -2.29 8.31
CA TYR A 52 -4.76 -1.55 7.34
C TYR A 52 -4.54 -0.05 7.45
N GLU A 53 -4.85 0.67 6.37
CA GLU A 53 -4.95 2.11 6.36
C GLU A 53 -6.18 2.53 7.18
N ASP A 54 -5.96 3.37 8.18
CA ASP A 54 -7.02 3.94 9.00
C ASP A 54 -7.67 5.12 8.26
N VAL A 55 -8.59 4.79 7.37
CA VAL A 55 -9.32 5.76 6.55
C VAL A 55 -10.64 6.14 7.19
N GLU A 56 -11.33 5.15 7.82
CA GLU A 56 -12.70 5.33 8.33
C GLU A 56 -12.75 6.22 9.57
N ASP A 57 -11.73 6.14 10.43
CA ASP A 57 -11.60 6.97 11.63
C ASP A 57 -10.85 8.30 11.38
N ASN A 58 -10.51 8.60 10.12
CA ASN A 58 -9.80 9.83 9.78
C ASN A 58 -10.75 11.04 9.78
N PRO A 59 -10.60 12.00 10.74
CA PRO A 59 -11.52 13.11 10.88
C PRO A 59 -11.45 14.14 9.75
N TYR A 60 -10.46 14.05 8.87
CA TYR A 60 -10.23 15.00 7.78
C TYR A 60 -10.63 14.47 6.40
N ILE A 61 -10.98 13.18 6.26
CA ILE A 61 -11.11 12.57 4.93
C ILE A 61 -12.30 13.13 4.16
N SER A 62 -13.44 13.33 4.81
CA SER A 62 -14.65 13.90 4.20
C SER A 62 -14.40 15.36 3.81
N ASP A 63 -13.96 16.17 4.78
CA ASP A 63 -13.67 17.59 4.59
C ASP A 63 -12.61 17.82 3.48
N PHE A 64 -11.62 16.92 3.38
CA PHE A 64 -10.62 17.00 2.33
C PHE A 64 -11.21 16.83 0.93
N TYR A 65 -12.14 15.90 0.73
CA TYR A 65 -12.76 15.73 -0.59
C TYR A 65 -13.73 16.86 -0.92
N GLU A 66 -14.29 17.57 0.07
CA GLU A 66 -15.10 18.77 -0.12
C GLU A 66 -14.23 20.01 -0.45
N ASP A 67 -13.13 20.22 0.28
CA ASP A 67 -12.18 21.32 0.07
C ASP A 67 -10.73 20.86 0.22
N MET A 68 -10.19 20.29 -0.87
CA MET A 68 -8.82 19.77 -0.90
C MET A 68 -7.77 20.84 -0.56
N GLN A 69 -7.98 22.10 -0.99
CA GLN A 69 -7.01 23.16 -0.74
C GLN A 69 -6.93 23.52 0.74
N ARG A 70 -8.07 23.55 1.43
CA ARG A 70 -8.12 23.85 2.86
C ARG A 70 -7.52 22.72 3.71
N TRP A 71 -7.78 21.45 3.36
CA TRP A 71 -7.53 20.32 4.22
C TRP A 71 -6.35 19.43 3.85
N SER A 72 -5.68 19.69 2.72
CA SER A 72 -4.56 18.86 2.23
C SER A 72 -3.46 18.65 3.27
N PHE A 73 -2.99 19.71 3.90
CA PHE A 73 -1.92 19.62 4.88
C PHE A 73 -2.35 18.83 6.12
N ASN A 74 -3.53 19.13 6.65
CA ASN A 74 -4.07 18.46 7.82
C ASN A 74 -4.22 16.95 7.60
N LEU A 75 -4.80 16.57 6.45
CA LEU A 75 -4.96 15.17 6.06
C LEU A 75 -3.61 14.45 5.95
N GLN A 76 -2.63 15.06 5.27
CA GLN A 76 -1.33 14.45 5.05
C GLN A 76 -0.53 14.31 6.37
N ILE A 77 -0.62 15.26 7.28
CA ILE A 77 -0.01 15.17 8.61
C ILE A 77 -0.70 14.07 9.45
N TYR A 78 -2.02 13.96 9.36
CA TYR A 78 -2.74 12.88 10.06
C TYR A 78 -2.25 11.50 9.59
N PHE A 79 -2.22 11.26 8.28
CA PHE A 79 -1.73 9.99 7.74
C PHE A 79 -0.27 9.72 8.08
N LEU A 80 0.59 10.74 7.97
CA LEU A 80 2.00 10.62 8.33
C LEU A 80 2.18 10.16 9.78
N ASN A 81 1.44 10.79 10.72
CA ASN A 81 1.48 10.44 12.13
C ASN A 81 0.91 9.03 12.40
N ALA A 82 -0.24 8.69 11.83
CA ALA A 82 -0.87 7.38 12.00
C ALA A 82 0.06 6.24 11.52
N ARG A 83 0.66 6.38 10.34
CA ARG A 83 1.61 5.39 9.80
C ARG A 83 2.91 5.32 10.59
N TYR A 84 3.41 6.45 11.07
CA TYR A 84 4.59 6.45 11.91
C TYR A 84 4.36 5.71 13.23
N ASN A 85 3.22 5.95 13.89
CA ASN A 85 2.84 5.23 15.10
C ASN A 85 2.72 3.72 14.84
N THR A 86 2.12 3.33 13.72
CA THR A 86 2.07 1.93 13.29
C THR A 86 3.48 1.36 13.15
N LEU A 87 4.39 2.03 12.45
CA LEU A 87 5.77 1.58 12.26
C LEU A 87 6.53 1.44 13.59
N LEU A 88 6.34 2.37 14.54
CA LEU A 88 6.93 2.26 15.87
C LEU A 88 6.42 1.04 16.65
N GLN A 89 5.13 0.72 16.55
CA GLN A 89 4.56 -0.49 17.13
C GLN A 89 5.13 -1.75 16.47
N LEU A 90 5.25 -1.72 15.14
CA LEU A 90 5.80 -2.81 14.36
C LEU A 90 7.26 -3.10 14.70
N GLN A 91 8.07 -2.09 14.97
CA GLN A 91 9.47 -2.29 15.38
C GLN A 91 9.59 -3.06 16.70
N LYS A 92 8.62 -2.89 17.60
CA LYS A 92 8.57 -3.60 18.90
C LYS A 92 8.00 -5.01 18.81
N ASN A 93 7.21 -5.30 17.77
CA ASN A 93 6.55 -6.58 17.56
C ASN A 93 7.48 -7.56 16.85
N LYS A 94 7.48 -8.84 17.25
CA LYS A 94 8.28 -9.91 16.63
C LYS A 94 7.53 -10.70 15.55
N LYS A 95 6.29 -10.30 15.23
CA LYS A 95 5.47 -11.01 14.24
C LYS A 95 5.77 -10.56 12.81
N ASN A 96 5.55 -11.45 11.86
CA ASN A 96 5.48 -11.11 10.45
C ASN A 96 4.24 -10.27 10.17
N ILE A 97 4.35 -9.28 9.30
CA ILE A 97 3.29 -8.31 9.05
C ILE A 97 3.06 -8.07 7.55
N ILE A 98 1.82 -7.71 7.22
CA ILE A 98 1.45 -7.15 5.92
C ILE A 98 0.82 -5.79 6.14
N GLN A 99 1.37 -4.77 5.49
CA GLN A 99 0.92 -3.40 5.61
C GLN A 99 0.21 -2.94 4.33
N ASP A 100 -1.02 -2.42 4.46
CA ASP A 100 -1.73 -1.71 3.41
C ASP A 100 -1.26 -0.26 3.38
N ARG A 101 -0.53 0.11 2.33
CA ARG A 101 0.09 1.40 2.09
C ARG A 101 1.19 1.77 3.10
N THR A 102 2.22 2.43 2.61
CA THR A 102 3.40 2.83 3.37
C THR A 102 3.47 4.34 3.58
N ILE A 103 4.26 4.77 4.56
CA ILE A 103 4.62 6.18 4.77
C ILE A 103 5.33 6.82 3.56
N TYR A 104 6.00 5.99 2.74
CA TYR A 104 6.71 6.44 1.54
C TYR A 104 5.76 6.91 0.45
N GLU A 105 4.57 6.29 0.33
CA GLU A 105 3.54 6.71 -0.63
C GLU A 105 2.98 8.09 -0.29
N ASP A 106 2.77 8.38 1.01
CA ASP A 106 2.33 9.72 1.43
C ASP A 106 3.35 10.78 1.02
N ALA A 107 4.64 10.52 1.26
CA ALA A 107 5.72 11.47 1.03
C ALA A 107 6.13 11.62 -0.44
N HIS A 108 6.05 10.56 -1.23
CA HIS A 108 6.52 10.57 -2.62
C HIS A 108 5.39 10.70 -3.64
N ILE A 109 4.15 10.38 -3.28
CA ILE A 109 3.00 10.37 -4.18
C ILE A 109 1.99 11.46 -3.78
N PHE A 110 1.36 11.33 -2.59
CA PHE A 110 0.20 12.14 -2.22
C PHE A 110 0.54 13.60 -1.92
N ALA A 111 1.44 13.87 -1.00
CA ALA A 111 1.81 15.24 -0.65
C ALA A 111 2.43 16.01 -1.83
N PRO A 112 3.38 15.43 -2.63
CA PRO A 112 3.87 16.09 -3.83
C PRO A 112 2.80 16.31 -4.90
N ASN A 113 1.81 15.40 -5.00
CA ASN A 113 0.70 15.59 -5.93
C ASN A 113 -0.15 16.80 -5.56
N LEU A 114 -0.54 16.88 -4.30
CA LEU A 114 -1.32 18.01 -3.78
C LEU A 114 -0.59 19.36 -3.95
N HIS A 115 0.72 19.38 -3.67
CA HIS A 115 1.54 20.56 -3.90
C HIS A 115 1.59 20.96 -5.38
N SER A 116 1.86 20.02 -6.30
CA SER A 116 1.94 20.31 -7.74
C SER A 116 0.61 20.72 -8.36
N MET A 117 -0.51 20.38 -7.73
CA MET A 117 -1.85 20.81 -8.13
C MET A 117 -2.25 22.17 -7.52
N GLY A 118 -1.39 22.80 -6.71
CA GLY A 118 -1.69 24.03 -5.99
C GLY A 118 -2.67 23.87 -4.83
N LEU A 119 -2.93 22.61 -4.42
CA LEU A 119 -3.83 22.26 -3.32
C LEU A 119 -3.13 22.24 -1.96
N MET A 120 -1.80 22.26 -1.94
CA MET A 120 -0.98 22.43 -0.74
C MET A 120 0.02 23.55 -0.99
N SER A 121 0.15 24.50 -0.06
CA SER A 121 1.11 25.59 -0.20
C SER A 121 2.55 25.08 -0.18
N THR A 122 3.48 25.81 -0.82
CA THR A 122 4.90 25.47 -0.77
C THR A 122 5.43 25.40 0.66
N ARG A 123 5.03 26.36 1.50
CA ARG A 123 5.42 26.38 2.92
C ARG A 123 4.96 25.12 3.67
N ASP A 124 3.72 24.69 3.45
CA ASP A 124 3.16 23.50 4.11
C ASP A 124 3.82 22.23 3.59
N PHE A 125 4.07 22.17 2.28
CA PHE A 125 4.77 21.05 1.67
C PHE A 125 6.21 20.91 2.16
N GLU A 126 6.96 22.00 2.25
CA GLU A 126 8.32 21.99 2.82
C GLU A 126 8.32 21.57 4.29
N THR A 127 7.31 22.00 5.07
CA THR A 127 7.14 21.60 6.46
C THR A 127 6.87 20.09 6.55
N TYR A 128 5.97 19.58 5.71
CA TYR A 128 5.68 18.16 5.61
C TYR A 128 6.93 17.34 5.27
N GLN A 129 7.70 17.78 4.28
CA GLN A 129 8.93 17.09 3.87
C GLN A 129 9.95 17.00 5.02
N LYS A 130 10.20 18.10 5.74
CA LYS A 130 11.11 18.11 6.90
C LYS A 130 10.68 17.14 8.01
N ILE A 131 9.37 17.06 8.28
CA ILE A 131 8.83 16.08 9.23
C ILE A 131 9.06 14.66 8.74
N PHE A 132 8.74 14.39 7.47
CA PHE A 132 8.97 13.07 6.87
C PHE A 132 10.45 12.69 6.89
N GLU A 133 11.37 13.59 6.53
CA GLU A 133 12.81 13.35 6.56
C GLU A 133 13.28 12.93 7.97
N SER A 134 12.81 13.64 9.01
CA SER A 134 13.13 13.31 10.40
C SER A 134 12.61 11.93 10.80
N ILE A 135 11.39 11.57 10.38
CA ILE A 135 10.77 10.27 10.64
C ILE A 135 11.49 9.16 9.88
N SER A 136 11.82 9.38 8.60
CA SER A 136 12.41 8.38 7.71
C SER A 136 13.78 7.87 8.18
N GLN A 137 14.50 8.66 8.97
CA GLN A 137 15.76 8.25 9.60
C GLN A 137 15.58 7.18 10.69
N THR A 138 14.38 7.06 11.23
CA THR A 138 14.06 6.15 12.34
C THR A 138 13.33 4.88 11.92
N VAL A 139 12.89 4.80 10.66
CA VAL A 139 12.13 3.68 10.13
C VAL A 139 12.85 3.02 8.96
N LYS A 140 12.68 1.70 8.83
CA LYS A 140 13.21 0.93 7.70
C LYS A 140 12.15 0.74 6.63
N PRO A 141 12.52 0.66 5.34
CA PRO A 141 11.60 0.24 4.30
C PRO A 141 11.13 -1.20 4.55
N PRO A 142 10.01 -1.62 3.95
CA PRO A 142 9.57 -3.00 4.00
C PRO A 142 10.61 -3.94 3.36
N ASP A 143 10.65 -5.20 3.82
CA ASP A 143 11.53 -6.22 3.25
C ASP A 143 11.15 -6.56 1.80
N LEU A 144 9.84 -6.43 1.48
CA LEU A 144 9.34 -6.49 0.11
C LEU A 144 8.15 -5.53 -0.05
N LEU A 145 8.22 -4.67 -1.06
CA LEU A 145 7.11 -3.84 -1.51
C LEU A 145 6.42 -4.49 -2.72
N VAL A 146 5.13 -4.79 -2.62
CA VAL A 146 4.31 -5.27 -3.74
C VAL A 146 3.50 -4.11 -4.29
N TYR A 147 3.86 -3.62 -5.47
CA TYR A 147 3.15 -2.55 -6.15
C TYR A 147 2.08 -3.10 -7.08
N LEU A 148 0.82 -2.75 -6.83
CA LEU A 148 -0.33 -3.07 -7.67
C LEU A 148 -0.47 -1.99 -8.75
N ARG A 149 0.01 -2.29 -9.95
CA ARG A 149 -0.13 -1.43 -11.13
C ARG A 149 -1.49 -1.64 -11.75
N ALA A 150 -2.26 -0.57 -11.91
CA ALA A 150 -3.60 -0.61 -12.46
C ALA A 150 -3.83 0.54 -13.44
N SER A 151 -4.62 0.29 -14.48
CA SER A 151 -5.09 1.32 -15.39
C SER A 151 -6.16 2.19 -14.76
N ILE A 152 -6.32 3.43 -15.24
CA ILE A 152 -7.34 4.35 -14.75
C ILE A 152 -8.76 3.77 -14.85
N PRO A 153 -9.17 3.12 -15.95
CA PRO A 153 -10.49 2.47 -16.02
C PRO A 153 -10.69 1.42 -14.93
N HIS A 154 -9.66 0.61 -14.63
CA HIS A 154 -9.73 -0.39 -13.56
C HIS A 154 -9.92 0.26 -12.18
N LEU A 155 -9.15 1.32 -11.89
CA LEU A 155 -9.26 2.06 -10.62
C LEU A 155 -10.66 2.65 -10.44
N VAL A 156 -11.19 3.34 -11.46
CA VAL A 156 -12.53 3.95 -11.43
C VAL A 156 -13.60 2.91 -11.17
N ASN A 157 -13.56 1.77 -11.90
CA ASN A 157 -14.53 0.70 -11.71
C ASN A 157 -14.51 0.14 -10.28
N ASN A 158 -13.33 -0.03 -9.69
CA ASN A 158 -13.20 -0.52 -8.32
C ASN A 158 -13.65 0.50 -7.27
N ILE A 159 -13.39 1.80 -7.48
CA ILE A 159 -13.86 2.88 -6.63
C ILE A 159 -15.39 2.91 -6.63
N GLN A 160 -16.02 2.87 -7.80
CA GLN A 160 -17.48 2.85 -7.94
C GLN A 160 -18.11 1.61 -7.30
N LYS A 161 -17.50 0.41 -7.50
CA LYS A 161 -17.98 -0.82 -6.85
C LYS A 161 -17.90 -0.78 -5.33
N ARG A 162 -16.90 -0.09 -4.78
CA ARG A 162 -16.70 0.06 -3.34
C ARG A 162 -17.74 0.99 -2.71
N GLY A 163 -18.16 2.06 -3.44
CA GLY A 163 -19.28 2.92 -3.07
C GLY A 163 -19.08 3.70 -1.76
N ARG A 164 -17.91 4.28 -1.54
CA ARG A 164 -17.68 5.20 -0.42
C ARG A 164 -18.13 6.60 -0.80
N ASP A 165 -19.08 7.20 -0.07
CA ASP A 165 -19.73 8.46 -0.40
C ASP A 165 -18.72 9.60 -0.72
N TYR A 166 -17.65 9.73 0.07
CA TYR A 166 -16.63 10.77 -0.15
C TYR A 166 -15.76 10.51 -1.41
N GLU A 167 -15.76 9.30 -1.95
CA GLU A 167 -14.99 8.95 -3.16
C GLU A 167 -15.70 9.34 -4.45
N ASP A 168 -17.01 9.62 -4.42
CA ASP A 168 -17.78 10.07 -5.59
C ASP A 168 -17.25 11.41 -6.14
N SER A 169 -16.59 12.20 -5.31
CA SER A 169 -15.97 13.48 -5.68
C SER A 169 -14.55 13.35 -6.24
N ILE A 170 -13.97 12.13 -6.29
CA ILE A 170 -12.62 11.92 -6.80
C ILE A 170 -12.54 12.28 -8.28
N ARG A 171 -11.76 13.30 -8.60
CA ARG A 171 -11.58 13.76 -9.98
C ARG A 171 -10.64 12.82 -10.75
N LEU A 172 -10.97 12.58 -12.01
CA LEU A 172 -10.20 11.71 -12.88
C LEU A 172 -8.75 12.20 -13.10
N ASP A 173 -8.55 13.53 -13.19
CA ASP A 173 -7.23 14.12 -13.31
C ASP A 173 -6.38 13.88 -12.06
N TYR A 174 -6.98 13.88 -10.86
CA TYR A 174 -6.31 13.53 -9.62
C TYR A 174 -5.79 12.08 -9.65
N LEU A 175 -6.63 11.11 -10.02
CA LEU A 175 -6.23 9.70 -10.14
C LEU A 175 -5.11 9.49 -11.17
N ARG A 176 -5.18 10.18 -12.32
CA ARG A 176 -4.13 10.11 -13.35
C ARG A 176 -2.78 10.60 -12.85
N ARG A 177 -2.77 11.76 -12.21
CA ARG A 177 -1.55 12.32 -11.62
C ARG A 177 -0.94 11.43 -10.54
N LEU A 178 -1.79 10.83 -9.70
CA LEU A 178 -1.32 9.83 -8.73
C LEU A 178 -0.66 8.65 -9.46
N ASN A 179 -1.29 8.13 -10.51
CA ASN A 179 -0.74 6.99 -11.28
C ASN A 179 0.63 7.32 -11.90
N GLU A 180 0.76 8.49 -12.52
CA GLU A 180 2.03 8.97 -13.08
C GLU A 180 3.13 9.07 -11.99
N ARG A 181 2.76 9.53 -10.79
CA ARG A 181 3.69 9.60 -9.67
C ARG A 181 4.09 8.23 -9.15
N TYR A 182 3.16 7.28 -9.10
CA TYR A 182 3.48 5.88 -8.76
C TYR A 182 4.49 5.29 -9.72
N GLU A 183 4.31 5.47 -11.04
CA GLU A 183 5.26 4.98 -12.05
C GLU A 183 6.64 5.63 -11.90
N GLY A 184 6.68 6.96 -11.70
CA GLY A 184 7.94 7.67 -11.46
C GLY A 184 8.64 7.23 -10.17
N TRP A 185 7.88 7.03 -9.10
CA TRP A 185 8.42 6.58 -7.82
C TRP A 185 8.96 5.15 -7.90
N ILE A 186 8.16 4.21 -8.43
CA ILE A 186 8.56 2.81 -8.48
C ILE A 186 9.76 2.58 -9.41
N SER A 187 9.89 3.35 -10.49
CA SER A 187 11.03 3.27 -11.40
C SER A 187 12.35 3.67 -10.73
N SER A 188 12.30 4.49 -9.67
CA SER A 188 13.46 4.94 -8.89
C SER A 188 13.60 4.24 -7.53
N TYR A 189 12.65 3.38 -7.17
CA TYR A 189 12.62 2.71 -5.87
C TYR A 189 13.68 1.62 -5.79
N LYS A 190 14.71 1.84 -4.97
CA LYS A 190 15.87 0.94 -4.86
C LYS A 190 15.66 -0.30 -3.97
N PRO A 191 14.89 -0.25 -2.85
CA PRO A 191 14.66 -1.44 -2.05
C PRO A 191 13.91 -2.52 -2.84
N LYS A 192 13.88 -3.72 -2.30
CA LYS A 192 13.26 -4.88 -2.94
C LYS A 192 11.77 -4.64 -3.20
N HIS A 193 11.33 -4.83 -4.45
CA HIS A 193 9.95 -4.64 -4.83
C HIS A 193 9.51 -5.57 -5.96
N LEU A 194 8.22 -5.83 -6.02
CA LEU A 194 7.56 -6.63 -7.03
C LEU A 194 6.39 -5.84 -7.65
N ILE A 195 6.34 -5.78 -8.97
CA ILE A 195 5.24 -5.14 -9.70
C ILE A 195 4.24 -6.21 -10.15
N ILE A 196 2.97 -5.99 -9.84
CA ILE A 196 1.86 -6.86 -10.26
C ILE A 196 0.85 -6.05 -11.07
N GLU A 197 0.71 -6.38 -12.35
CA GLU A 197 -0.35 -5.84 -13.21
C GLU A 197 -1.68 -6.45 -12.81
N VAL A 198 -2.65 -5.63 -12.36
CA VAL A 198 -3.91 -6.13 -11.79
C VAL A 198 -5.12 -6.01 -12.71
N ASP A 199 -5.02 -5.36 -13.86
CA ASP A 199 -6.14 -5.10 -14.75
C ASP A 199 -6.91 -6.37 -15.18
N ASN A 200 -6.19 -7.47 -15.36
CA ASN A 200 -6.75 -8.76 -15.77
C ASN A 200 -6.83 -9.77 -14.61
N LEU A 201 -6.65 -9.31 -13.36
CA LEU A 201 -6.66 -10.18 -12.19
C LEU A 201 -7.90 -9.93 -11.33
N ASN A 202 -8.72 -10.96 -11.14
CA ASN A 202 -9.79 -10.97 -10.14
C ASN A 202 -9.38 -11.85 -8.95
N PHE A 203 -8.34 -11.43 -8.23
CA PHE A 203 -7.80 -12.20 -7.10
C PHE A 203 -8.75 -12.23 -5.87
N ALA A 204 -9.80 -11.41 -5.87
CA ALA A 204 -10.81 -11.43 -4.80
C ALA A 204 -11.72 -12.66 -4.90
N GLU A 205 -12.05 -13.08 -6.13
CA GLU A 205 -13.02 -14.15 -6.38
C GLU A 205 -12.41 -15.36 -7.09
N ASN A 206 -11.23 -15.20 -7.69
CA ASN A 206 -10.54 -16.26 -8.42
C ASN A 206 -9.27 -16.71 -7.68
N SER A 207 -9.30 -17.94 -7.16
CA SER A 207 -8.19 -18.52 -6.41
C SER A 207 -6.93 -18.78 -7.26
N GLU A 208 -7.06 -18.99 -8.57
CA GLU A 208 -5.91 -19.16 -9.48
C GLU A 208 -5.17 -17.84 -9.65
N HIS A 209 -5.89 -16.72 -9.78
CA HIS A 209 -5.28 -15.39 -9.85
C HIS A 209 -4.55 -15.04 -8.54
N LEU A 210 -5.16 -15.35 -7.38
CA LEU A 210 -4.49 -15.19 -6.09
C LEU A 210 -3.26 -16.09 -5.98
N GLY A 211 -3.36 -17.35 -6.40
CA GLY A 211 -2.25 -18.30 -6.41
C GLY A 211 -1.07 -17.83 -7.26
N ALA A 212 -1.34 -17.22 -8.42
CA ALA A 212 -0.31 -16.64 -9.28
C ALA A 212 0.42 -15.46 -8.60
N ILE A 213 -0.30 -14.60 -7.87
CA ILE A 213 0.29 -13.51 -7.08
C ILE A 213 1.17 -14.08 -5.96
N ILE A 214 0.66 -15.04 -5.20
CA ILE A 214 1.39 -15.72 -4.12
C ILE A 214 2.70 -16.32 -4.65
N SER A 215 2.63 -17.06 -5.76
CA SER A 215 3.82 -17.68 -6.37
C SER A 215 4.89 -16.65 -6.77
N LYS A 216 4.50 -15.49 -7.30
CA LYS A 216 5.43 -14.40 -7.61
C LYS A 216 6.08 -13.82 -6.35
N ILE A 217 5.30 -13.60 -5.29
CA ILE A 217 5.81 -13.10 -4.00
C ILE A 217 6.81 -14.09 -3.40
N GLU A 218 6.49 -15.37 -3.39
CA GLU A 218 7.35 -16.43 -2.85
C GLU A 218 8.64 -16.57 -3.65
N ALA A 219 8.57 -16.49 -4.97
CA ALA A 219 9.74 -16.52 -5.84
C ALA A 219 10.66 -15.32 -5.57
N GLU A 220 10.09 -14.13 -5.41
CA GLU A 220 10.82 -12.92 -5.09
C GLU A 220 11.46 -13.01 -3.69
N VAL A 221 10.72 -13.43 -2.67
CA VAL A 221 11.25 -13.56 -1.29
C VAL A 221 12.40 -14.55 -1.23
N ASN A 222 12.31 -15.67 -1.95
CA ASN A 222 13.31 -16.73 -1.93
C ASN A 222 14.52 -16.48 -2.87
N GLY A 223 14.51 -15.39 -3.64
CA GLY A 223 15.58 -15.06 -4.57
C GLY A 223 15.68 -16.05 -5.74
N LEU A 224 14.54 -16.52 -6.27
CA LEU A 224 14.45 -17.46 -7.39
C LEU A 224 14.51 -16.78 -8.76
N PHE A 225 14.65 -15.45 -8.80
CA PHE A 225 14.83 -14.63 -10.01
C PHE A 225 15.98 -13.65 -9.86
#